data_136c760e1b2555ffff09d0c54478762e
#
_entry.id   136c760e1b2555ffff09d0c54478762e
#
_cell.length_a   1.000
_cell.length_b   1.000
_cell.length_c   1.000
_cell.angle_alpha   90.00
_cell.angle_beta   90.00
_cell.angle_gamma   90.00
#
_symmetry.space_group_name_H-M   'P 1'
#
loop_
_entity.id
_entity.type
_entity.pdbx_description
1 polymer ?
#
loop_
_entity_poly.entity_id
_entity_poly.type
_entity_poly.pdbx_seq_one_letter_code
_entity_poly.pdbx_strand_id
1 'polypeptide(L)'
;VFDEATLGKITHLLKQCLLDIYMDSTAIQIECIDEIAKLAGTGELVSEVTERAMRGELDFTASLRQRVATLKDADASILLQVRESLPLMPGLTQLVLKLETLGWKVAIASGGFTFFAEYLRDKLHLDAVFANELEIRDGKLTGNVIGDIVDAKYKANTLRKLAEKYEIPPAQTVAIGDGANDLPMIKAAGLGIAYHAKPKVNELAEVTIR
;
A
#
# COMPACT_ATOMS: atom_id res chain seq x y z
N VAL A 1 -21.49 24.15 -4.20
CA VAL A 1 -22.27 22.98 -4.67
C VAL A 1 -21.98 22.83 -6.16
N PHE A 2 -21.37 21.72 -6.54
CA PHE A 2 -21.16 21.42 -7.96
C PHE A 2 -22.48 20.94 -8.54
N ASP A 3 -22.97 21.62 -9.57
CA ASP A 3 -24.16 21.18 -10.30
C ASP A 3 -23.87 19.96 -11.20
N GLU A 4 -24.92 19.28 -11.68
CA GLU A 4 -24.76 18.09 -12.54
C GLU A 4 -23.99 18.36 -13.83
N ALA A 5 -24.08 19.57 -14.40
CA ALA A 5 -23.34 19.93 -15.59
C ALA A 5 -21.84 20.10 -15.33
N THR A 6 -21.50 20.68 -14.19
CA THR A 6 -20.09 20.80 -13.72
C THR A 6 -19.54 19.43 -13.36
N LEU A 7 -20.29 18.60 -12.64
CA LEU A 7 -19.92 17.21 -12.35
C LEU A 7 -19.74 16.40 -13.65
N GLY A 8 -20.64 16.56 -14.62
CA GLY A 8 -20.51 15.92 -15.94
C GLY A 8 -19.25 16.33 -16.70
N LYS A 9 -18.87 17.61 -16.66
CA LYS A 9 -17.64 18.12 -17.28
C LYS A 9 -16.41 17.60 -16.55
N ILE A 10 -16.39 17.64 -15.22
CA ILE A 10 -15.30 17.08 -14.38
C ILE A 10 -15.19 15.58 -14.64
N THR A 11 -16.29 14.84 -14.68
CA THR A 11 -16.31 13.40 -14.94
C THR A 11 -15.80 13.07 -16.35
N HIS A 12 -16.10 13.94 -17.34
CA HIS A 12 -15.59 13.75 -18.71
C HIS A 12 -14.10 14.05 -18.83
N LEU A 13 -13.60 15.06 -18.09
CA LEU A 13 -12.17 15.41 -18.03
C LEU A 13 -11.37 14.39 -17.19
N LEU A 14 -11.99 13.75 -16.20
CA LEU A 14 -11.40 12.76 -15.30
C LEU A 14 -11.63 11.31 -15.75
N LYS A 15 -12.16 11.08 -16.96
CA LYS A 15 -12.21 9.75 -17.55
C LYS A 15 -10.78 9.23 -17.73
N GLN A 16 -10.53 8.03 -17.19
CA GLN A 16 -9.23 7.37 -17.22
C GLN A 16 -8.16 8.01 -16.32
N CYS A 17 -8.42 8.12 -15.03
CA CYS A 17 -7.39 8.39 -14.04
C CYS A 17 -6.90 7.07 -13.41
N LEU A 18 -5.70 7.10 -12.87
CA LEU A 18 -5.11 6.03 -12.07
C LEU A 18 -5.00 6.48 -10.62
N LEU A 19 -5.53 5.69 -9.70
CA LEU A 19 -5.30 5.82 -8.27
C LEU A 19 -4.40 4.68 -7.80
N ASP A 20 -3.24 5.01 -7.23
CA ASP A 20 -2.35 4.07 -6.55
C ASP A 20 -2.37 4.34 -5.04
N ILE A 21 -2.74 3.31 -4.27
CA ILE A 21 -2.95 3.40 -2.83
C ILE A 21 -1.90 2.55 -2.12
N TYR A 22 -1.28 3.08 -1.06
CA TYR A 22 -0.54 2.28 -0.10
C TYR A 22 -1.49 1.40 0.73
N MET A 23 -1.07 0.19 1.13
CA MET A 23 -1.95 -0.76 1.79
C MET A 23 -2.03 -0.52 3.30
N ASP A 24 -0.93 -0.79 4.01
CA ASP A 24 -0.89 -0.73 5.46
C ASP A 24 -1.10 0.72 5.95
N SER A 25 -1.90 0.90 7.00
CA SER A 25 -2.27 2.22 7.56
C SER A 25 -2.95 3.21 6.59
N THR A 26 -3.24 2.80 5.33
CA THR A 26 -3.90 3.64 4.31
C THR A 26 -5.14 2.98 3.74
N ALA A 27 -5.04 1.82 3.09
CA ALA A 27 -6.19 1.03 2.63
C ALA A 27 -6.77 0.18 3.77
N ILE A 28 -5.93 -0.26 4.68
CA ILE A 28 -6.30 -0.99 5.91
C ILE A 28 -5.79 -0.26 7.14
N GLN A 29 -6.41 -0.54 8.31
CA GLN A 29 -6.15 0.18 9.56
C GLN A 29 -4.99 -0.39 10.38
N ILE A 30 -4.26 -1.38 9.85
CA ILE A 30 -3.19 -2.11 10.56
C ILE A 30 -1.91 -2.18 9.74
N GLU A 31 -0.82 -2.51 10.40
CA GLU A 31 0.43 -2.99 9.80
C GLU A 31 0.40 -4.52 9.82
N CYS A 32 0.30 -5.16 8.64
CA CYS A 32 0.16 -6.62 8.57
C CYS A 32 1.31 -7.36 9.25
N ILE A 33 2.55 -6.88 9.13
CA ILE A 33 3.71 -7.54 9.74
C ILE A 33 3.64 -7.55 11.26
N ASP A 34 3.07 -6.52 11.88
CA ASP A 34 2.92 -6.43 13.33
C ASP A 34 1.89 -7.45 13.83
N GLU A 35 0.77 -7.60 13.12
CA GLU A 35 -0.25 -8.58 13.47
C GLU A 35 0.26 -10.02 13.27
N ILE A 36 0.99 -10.30 12.19
CA ILE A 36 1.64 -11.60 11.98
C ILE A 36 2.61 -11.88 13.12
N ALA A 37 3.45 -10.91 13.48
CA ALA A 37 4.45 -11.07 14.55
C ALA A 37 3.83 -11.32 15.92
N LYS A 38 2.70 -10.67 16.23
CA LYS A 38 1.93 -10.96 17.46
C LYS A 38 1.50 -12.42 17.53
N LEU A 39 0.93 -12.95 16.46
CA LEU A 39 0.49 -14.34 16.37
C LEU A 39 1.68 -15.32 16.36
N ALA A 40 2.81 -14.93 15.78
CA ALA A 40 4.04 -15.72 15.79
C ALA A 40 4.81 -15.66 17.13
N GLY A 41 4.41 -14.78 18.06
CA GLY A 41 5.11 -14.58 19.34
C GLY A 41 6.43 -13.79 19.20
N THR A 42 6.62 -13.04 18.12
CA THR A 42 7.84 -12.27 17.81
C THR A 42 7.61 -10.76 17.75
N GLY A 43 6.48 -10.28 18.30
CA GLY A 43 6.11 -8.87 18.23
C GLY A 43 7.15 -7.91 18.78
N GLU A 44 7.79 -8.25 19.91
CA GLU A 44 8.85 -7.42 20.52
C GLU A 44 10.07 -7.29 19.60
N LEU A 45 10.48 -8.39 18.93
CA LEU A 45 11.60 -8.37 17.99
C LEU A 45 11.31 -7.50 16.77
N VAL A 46 10.09 -7.57 16.23
CA VAL A 46 9.66 -6.72 15.11
C VAL A 46 9.63 -5.25 15.52
N SER A 47 9.11 -4.95 16.73
CA SER A 47 9.09 -3.59 17.26
C SER A 47 10.49 -3.01 17.40
N GLU A 48 11.46 -3.76 17.94
CA GLU A 48 12.85 -3.34 18.06
C GLU A 48 13.48 -2.97 16.70
N VAL A 49 13.27 -3.82 15.67
CA VAL A 49 13.77 -3.55 14.32
C VAL A 49 13.11 -2.31 13.72
N THR A 50 11.81 -2.13 13.96
CA THR A 50 11.05 -0.96 13.51
C THR A 50 11.60 0.32 14.14
N GLU A 51 11.86 0.32 15.44
CA GLU A 51 12.44 1.47 16.14
C GLU A 51 13.85 1.83 15.62
N ARG A 52 14.67 0.84 15.32
CA ARG A 52 16.00 1.07 14.71
C ARG A 52 15.87 1.71 13.32
N ALA A 53 14.91 1.26 12.51
CA ALA A 53 14.63 1.87 11.23
C ALA A 53 14.13 3.34 11.38
N MET A 54 13.28 3.61 12.38
CA MET A 54 12.79 4.96 12.67
C MET A 54 13.90 5.90 13.12
N ARG A 55 14.95 5.40 13.77
CA ARG A 55 16.16 6.16 14.10
C ARG A 55 17.11 6.33 12.93
N GLY A 56 16.81 5.76 11.76
CA GLY A 56 17.64 5.84 10.56
C GLY A 56 18.83 4.88 10.56
N GLU A 57 18.88 3.89 11.45
CA GLU A 57 19.93 2.87 11.51
C GLU A 57 19.80 1.81 10.40
N LEU A 58 18.62 1.66 9.86
CA LEU A 58 18.27 0.70 8.80
C LEU A 58 17.49 1.41 7.69
N ASP A 59 17.81 1.08 6.45
CA ASP A 59 16.93 1.41 5.33
C ASP A 59 15.69 0.51 5.32
N PHE A 60 14.74 0.81 4.44
CA PHE A 60 13.48 0.05 4.33
C PHE A 60 13.74 -1.43 4.03
N THR A 61 14.61 -1.73 3.07
CA THR A 61 14.91 -3.11 2.63
C THR A 61 15.53 -3.93 3.76
N ALA A 62 16.54 -3.37 4.44
CA ALA A 62 17.19 -4.02 5.58
C ALA A 62 16.19 -4.24 6.73
N SER A 63 15.38 -3.24 7.04
CA SER A 63 14.34 -3.33 8.07
C SER A 63 13.31 -4.41 7.75
N LEU A 64 12.79 -4.43 6.51
CA LEU A 64 11.82 -5.44 6.09
C LEU A 64 12.40 -6.85 6.21
N ARG A 65 13.60 -7.09 5.69
CA ARG A 65 14.26 -8.39 5.75
C ARG A 65 14.50 -8.85 7.19
N GLN A 66 14.93 -7.97 8.08
CA GLN A 66 15.16 -8.30 9.50
C GLN A 66 13.83 -8.62 10.20
N ARG A 67 12.76 -7.85 9.97
CA ARG A 67 11.44 -8.12 10.53
C ARG A 67 10.87 -9.46 10.03
N VAL A 68 10.95 -9.73 8.74
CA VAL A 68 10.50 -11.00 8.16
C VAL A 68 11.32 -12.18 8.68
N ALA A 69 12.63 -12.03 8.88
CA ALA A 69 13.47 -13.08 9.46
C ALA A 69 13.03 -13.52 10.86
N THR A 70 12.42 -12.63 11.64
CA THR A 70 11.87 -12.98 12.97
C THR A 70 10.67 -13.94 12.89
N LEU A 71 10.01 -14.04 11.72
CA LEU A 71 8.85 -14.90 11.49
C LEU A 71 9.23 -16.32 11.08
N LYS A 72 10.53 -16.64 11.00
CA LYS A 72 11.01 -17.95 10.60
C LYS A 72 10.38 -19.05 11.45
N ASP A 73 10.02 -20.15 10.80
CA ASP A 73 9.39 -21.34 11.36
C ASP A 73 7.95 -21.15 11.91
N ALA A 74 7.39 -19.94 11.82
CA ALA A 74 5.99 -19.70 12.16
C ALA A 74 5.07 -20.43 11.17
N ASP A 75 3.95 -20.93 11.67
CA ASP A 75 2.94 -21.59 10.84
C ASP A 75 2.28 -20.59 9.89
N ALA A 76 2.23 -20.92 8.60
CA ALA A 76 1.67 -20.03 7.58
C ALA A 76 0.15 -19.79 7.76
N SER A 77 -0.55 -20.61 8.53
CA SER A 77 -1.98 -20.41 8.82
C SER A 77 -2.27 -19.11 9.58
N ILE A 78 -1.26 -18.52 10.27
CA ILE A 78 -1.42 -17.21 10.91
C ILE A 78 -1.74 -16.11 9.91
N LEU A 79 -1.28 -16.22 8.65
CA LEU A 79 -1.62 -15.28 7.60
C LEU A 79 -3.13 -15.27 7.31
N LEU A 80 -3.76 -16.45 7.35
CA LEU A 80 -5.21 -16.58 7.19
C LEU A 80 -5.95 -15.88 8.34
N GLN A 81 -5.49 -16.07 9.58
CA GLN A 81 -6.11 -15.44 10.75
C GLN A 81 -6.06 -13.91 10.67
N VAL A 82 -4.92 -13.34 10.27
CA VAL A 82 -4.80 -11.88 10.05
C VAL A 82 -5.75 -11.44 8.93
N ARG A 83 -5.80 -12.16 7.82
CA ARG A 83 -6.63 -11.82 6.67
C ARG A 83 -8.14 -11.83 6.99
N GLU A 84 -8.60 -12.80 7.77
CA GLU A 84 -10.01 -12.90 8.16
C GLU A 84 -10.49 -11.71 9.00
N SER A 85 -9.60 -11.11 9.75
CA SER A 85 -9.88 -9.94 10.60
C SER A 85 -9.40 -8.61 10.01
N LEU A 86 -9.03 -8.57 8.72
CA LEU A 86 -8.41 -7.42 8.07
C LEU A 86 -9.35 -6.20 8.05
N PRO A 87 -9.10 -5.14 8.84
CA PRO A 87 -9.98 -4.00 8.92
C PRO A 87 -9.70 -3.02 7.78
N LEU A 88 -10.67 -2.88 6.86
CA LEU A 88 -10.59 -1.87 5.81
C LEU A 88 -10.68 -0.46 6.40
N MET A 89 -10.00 0.49 5.78
CA MET A 89 -10.17 1.90 6.10
C MET A 89 -11.62 2.33 5.82
N PRO A 90 -12.28 3.04 6.75
CA PRO A 90 -13.65 3.50 6.53
C PRO A 90 -13.80 4.29 5.23
N GLY A 91 -14.81 3.94 4.43
CA GLY A 91 -15.07 4.59 3.15
C GLY A 91 -14.27 4.05 1.95
N LEU A 92 -13.28 3.17 2.15
CA LEU A 92 -12.46 2.64 1.06
C LEU A 92 -13.31 1.92 0.00
N THR A 93 -14.20 1.02 0.43
CA THR A 93 -15.06 0.27 -0.50
C THR A 93 -15.92 1.21 -1.34
N GLN A 94 -16.53 2.23 -0.72
CA GLN A 94 -17.34 3.23 -1.42
C GLN A 94 -16.50 4.05 -2.40
N LEU A 95 -15.29 4.44 -2.00
CA LEU A 95 -14.35 5.15 -2.87
C LEU A 95 -14.03 4.31 -4.11
N VAL A 96 -13.58 3.07 -3.93
CA VAL A 96 -13.19 2.21 -5.05
C VAL A 96 -14.37 1.95 -5.99
N LEU A 97 -15.56 1.61 -5.47
CA LEU A 97 -16.76 1.43 -6.28
C LEU A 97 -17.13 2.69 -7.09
N LYS A 98 -17.00 3.88 -6.47
CA LYS A 98 -17.25 5.14 -7.18
C LYS A 98 -16.24 5.38 -8.29
N LEU A 99 -14.96 5.12 -8.04
CA LEU A 99 -13.90 5.27 -9.02
C LEU A 99 -14.06 4.27 -10.18
N GLU A 100 -14.44 3.04 -9.89
CA GLU A 100 -14.75 2.02 -10.91
C GLU A 100 -15.89 2.50 -11.83
N THR A 101 -16.98 3.05 -11.27
CA THR A 101 -18.10 3.60 -12.08
C THR A 101 -17.68 4.79 -12.94
N LEU A 102 -16.61 5.51 -12.57
CA LEU A 102 -16.03 6.62 -13.33
C LEU A 102 -14.99 6.14 -14.36
N GLY A 103 -14.70 4.84 -14.43
CA GLY A 103 -13.72 4.25 -15.34
C GLY A 103 -12.27 4.46 -14.90
N TRP A 104 -12.04 4.78 -13.64
CA TRP A 104 -10.68 4.89 -13.09
C TRP A 104 -10.04 3.52 -12.95
N LYS A 105 -8.72 3.50 -13.05
CA LYS A 105 -7.91 2.36 -12.66
C LYS A 105 -7.48 2.54 -11.21
N VAL A 106 -7.60 1.46 -10.42
CA VAL A 106 -7.21 1.48 -9.00
C VAL A 106 -6.21 0.36 -8.74
N ALA A 107 -5.09 0.71 -8.14
CA ALA A 107 -4.02 -0.21 -7.81
C ALA A 107 -3.54 -0.06 -6.36
N ILE A 108 -2.87 -1.08 -5.86
CA ILE A 108 -2.10 -1.04 -4.61
C ILE A 108 -0.61 -1.28 -4.93
N ALA A 109 0.26 -0.40 -4.44
CA ALA A 109 1.70 -0.61 -4.38
C ALA A 109 2.18 -0.47 -2.93
N SER A 110 2.55 -1.57 -2.29
CA SER A 110 2.78 -1.64 -0.85
C SER A 110 4.09 -2.34 -0.48
N GLY A 111 4.74 -1.85 0.56
CA GLY A 111 5.82 -2.57 1.24
C GLY A 111 5.33 -3.75 2.11
N GLY A 112 4.01 -3.98 2.21
CA GLY A 112 3.41 -5.14 2.84
C GLY A 112 3.50 -6.40 1.98
N PHE A 113 2.56 -7.34 2.12
CA PHE A 113 2.67 -8.68 1.53
C PHE A 113 1.58 -8.99 0.53
N THR A 114 1.96 -9.71 -0.55
CA THR A 114 1.08 -10.16 -1.64
C THR A 114 -0.13 -10.92 -1.13
N PHE A 115 0.05 -11.74 -0.10
CA PHE A 115 -1.03 -12.52 0.52
C PHE A 115 -2.25 -11.66 0.90
N PHE A 116 -2.03 -10.44 1.40
CA PHE A 116 -3.10 -9.50 1.75
C PHE A 116 -3.49 -8.60 0.57
N ALA A 117 -2.51 -8.13 -0.20
CA ALA A 117 -2.77 -7.26 -1.34
C ALA A 117 -3.62 -7.96 -2.42
N GLU A 118 -3.37 -9.23 -2.70
CA GLU A 118 -4.18 -10.03 -3.64
C GLU A 118 -5.59 -10.28 -3.11
N TYR A 119 -5.74 -10.53 -1.82
CA TYR A 119 -7.07 -10.63 -1.21
C TYR A 119 -7.86 -9.32 -1.35
N LEU A 120 -7.21 -8.17 -1.13
CA LEU A 120 -7.83 -6.86 -1.32
C LEU A 120 -8.18 -6.61 -2.80
N ARG A 121 -7.29 -7.00 -3.73
CA ARG A 121 -7.58 -6.91 -5.17
C ARG A 121 -8.87 -7.64 -5.51
N ASP A 122 -8.99 -8.88 -5.07
CA ASP A 122 -10.14 -9.72 -5.40
C ASP A 122 -11.42 -9.23 -4.70
N LYS A 123 -11.29 -8.77 -3.45
CA LYS A 123 -12.42 -8.24 -2.66
C LYS A 123 -12.95 -6.89 -3.17
N LEU A 124 -12.06 -6.03 -3.64
CA LEU A 124 -12.37 -4.66 -4.07
C LEU A 124 -12.36 -4.47 -5.59
N HIS A 125 -12.09 -5.54 -6.36
CA HIS A 125 -11.99 -5.52 -7.82
C HIS A 125 -10.93 -4.54 -8.34
N LEU A 126 -9.76 -4.51 -7.67
CA LEU A 126 -8.66 -3.64 -8.08
C LEU A 126 -8.01 -4.12 -9.38
N ASP A 127 -7.50 -3.18 -10.17
CA ASP A 127 -6.87 -3.47 -11.48
C ASP A 127 -5.46 -4.09 -11.35
N ALA A 128 -4.72 -3.74 -10.30
CA ALA A 128 -3.38 -4.28 -10.06
C ALA A 128 -2.97 -4.19 -8.59
N VAL A 129 -2.06 -5.09 -8.17
CA VAL A 129 -1.41 -5.02 -6.87
C VAL A 129 0.06 -5.39 -6.98
N PHE A 130 0.89 -4.71 -6.18
CA PHE A 130 2.34 -4.94 -6.07
C PHE A 130 2.70 -4.90 -4.58
N ALA A 131 3.27 -5.99 -4.11
CA ALA A 131 3.68 -6.14 -2.71
C ALA A 131 4.82 -7.18 -2.62
N ASN A 132 5.37 -7.36 -1.44
CA ASN A 132 6.44 -8.31 -1.21
C ASN A 132 5.87 -9.73 -1.02
N GLU A 133 6.54 -10.72 -1.51
CA GLU A 133 6.13 -12.12 -1.39
C GLU A 133 6.88 -12.80 -0.25
N LEU A 134 6.13 -13.35 0.72
CA LEU A 134 6.70 -14.17 1.79
C LEU A 134 7.02 -15.58 1.27
N GLU A 135 8.22 -16.07 1.55
CA GLU A 135 8.57 -17.46 1.23
C GLU A 135 7.94 -18.42 2.23
N ILE A 136 7.17 -19.39 1.71
CA ILE A 136 6.52 -20.45 2.50
C ILE A 136 7.03 -21.80 2.01
N ARG A 137 7.47 -22.67 2.93
CA ARG A 137 7.84 -24.05 2.65
C ARG A 137 7.23 -24.96 3.70
N ASP A 138 6.66 -26.06 3.26
CA ASP A 138 6.04 -27.07 4.15
C ASP A 138 5.06 -26.48 5.18
N GLY A 139 4.28 -25.47 4.75
CA GLY A 139 3.29 -24.80 5.60
C GLY A 139 3.88 -23.82 6.63
N LYS A 140 5.17 -23.49 6.52
CA LYS A 140 5.85 -22.56 7.43
C LYS A 140 6.48 -21.40 6.69
N LEU A 141 6.53 -20.25 7.34
CA LEU A 141 7.30 -19.11 6.89
C LEU A 141 8.80 -19.42 7.02
N THR A 142 9.58 -19.17 5.96
CA THR A 142 11.03 -19.41 6.00
C THR A 142 11.82 -18.25 6.62
N GLY A 143 11.17 -17.10 6.82
CA GLY A 143 11.81 -15.86 7.24
C GLY A 143 12.44 -15.07 6.07
N ASN A 144 12.12 -15.43 4.83
CA ASN A 144 12.61 -14.75 3.64
C ASN A 144 11.49 -14.09 2.83
N VAL A 145 11.87 -13.09 2.05
CA VAL A 145 11.06 -12.46 1.01
C VAL A 145 11.59 -12.91 -0.34
N ILE A 146 10.68 -13.27 -1.26
CA ILE A 146 11.00 -13.70 -2.62
C ILE A 146 10.98 -12.49 -3.57
N GLY A 147 11.93 -12.44 -4.49
CA GLY A 147 11.98 -11.44 -5.55
C GLY A 147 12.43 -10.05 -5.09
N ASP A 148 12.06 -9.05 -5.90
CA ASP A 148 12.41 -7.66 -5.66
C ASP A 148 11.59 -7.06 -4.51
N ILE A 149 12.24 -6.24 -3.68
CA ILE A 149 11.55 -5.54 -2.60
C ILE A 149 10.79 -4.32 -3.16
N VAL A 150 9.53 -4.23 -2.80
CA VAL A 150 8.67 -3.08 -3.13
C VAL A 150 8.99 -1.93 -2.19
N ASP A 151 10.10 -1.25 -2.48
CA ASP A 151 10.59 -0.07 -1.78
C ASP A 151 9.98 1.23 -2.37
N ALA A 152 10.42 2.37 -1.87
CA ALA A 152 9.97 3.69 -2.31
C ALA A 152 10.18 3.93 -3.82
N LYS A 153 11.31 3.51 -4.36
CA LYS A 153 11.63 3.66 -5.79
C LYS A 153 10.80 2.72 -6.64
N TYR A 154 10.61 1.50 -6.17
CA TYR A 154 9.76 0.52 -6.84
C TYR A 154 8.32 1.04 -6.97
N LYS A 155 7.72 1.57 -5.90
CA LYS A 155 6.37 2.15 -5.90
C LYS A 155 6.23 3.28 -6.92
N ALA A 156 7.16 4.25 -6.91
CA ALA A 156 7.15 5.35 -7.87
C ALA A 156 7.27 4.88 -9.33
N ASN A 157 8.10 3.87 -9.59
CA ASN A 157 8.24 3.28 -10.92
C ASN A 157 6.98 2.51 -11.32
N THR A 158 6.33 1.81 -10.38
CA THR A 158 5.09 1.10 -10.61
C THR A 158 3.96 2.04 -11.04
N LEU A 159 3.80 3.18 -10.36
CA LEU A 159 2.84 4.21 -10.75
C LEU A 159 3.04 4.65 -12.21
N ARG A 160 4.30 4.93 -12.62
CA ARG A 160 4.61 5.34 -14.01
C ARG A 160 4.31 4.22 -15.02
N LYS A 161 4.71 2.98 -14.72
CA LYS A 161 4.45 1.81 -15.57
C LYS A 161 2.97 1.52 -15.74
N LEU A 162 2.17 1.67 -14.67
CA LEU A 162 0.72 1.51 -14.74
C LEU A 162 0.07 2.62 -15.56
N ALA A 163 0.51 3.87 -15.37
CA ALA A 163 0.03 5.00 -16.19
C ALA A 163 0.31 4.76 -17.67
N GLU A 164 1.51 4.31 -18.02
CA GLU A 164 1.88 3.95 -19.40
C GLU A 164 1.04 2.77 -19.91
N LYS A 165 0.92 1.68 -19.13
CA LYS A 165 0.15 0.48 -19.49
C LYS A 165 -1.32 0.79 -19.80
N TYR A 166 -1.93 1.70 -19.05
CA TYR A 166 -3.34 2.08 -19.21
C TYR A 166 -3.53 3.33 -20.07
N GLU A 167 -2.46 3.85 -20.68
CA GLU A 167 -2.46 5.05 -21.51
C GLU A 167 -3.03 6.29 -20.78
N ILE A 168 -2.72 6.39 -19.47
CA ILE A 168 -3.16 7.48 -18.60
C ILE A 168 -2.07 8.54 -18.53
N PRO A 169 -2.38 9.82 -18.87
CA PRO A 169 -1.40 10.91 -18.75
C PRO A 169 -0.88 11.03 -17.29
N PRO A 170 0.42 11.31 -17.08
CA PRO A 170 0.99 11.47 -15.73
C PRO A 170 0.23 12.46 -14.84
N ALA A 171 -0.29 13.55 -15.43
CA ALA A 171 -1.11 14.53 -14.71
C ALA A 171 -2.47 13.99 -14.21
N GLN A 172 -2.90 12.83 -14.68
CA GLN A 172 -4.13 12.15 -14.28
C GLN A 172 -3.86 10.95 -13.35
N THR A 173 -2.71 10.91 -12.72
CA THR A 173 -2.37 9.93 -11.70
C THR A 173 -2.55 10.52 -10.31
N VAL A 174 -3.06 9.71 -9.39
CA VAL A 174 -3.21 10.06 -7.97
C VAL A 174 -2.47 9.00 -7.15
N ALA A 175 -1.72 9.43 -6.15
CA ALA A 175 -1.06 8.53 -5.21
C ALA A 175 -1.43 8.90 -3.78
N ILE A 176 -1.76 7.89 -2.96
CA ILE A 176 -2.12 8.06 -1.55
C ILE A 176 -1.21 7.18 -0.68
N GLY A 177 -0.64 7.77 0.37
CA GLY A 177 0.18 7.06 1.35
C GLY A 177 0.35 7.85 2.64
N ASP A 178 0.93 7.20 3.67
CA ASP A 178 1.10 7.76 5.01
C ASP A 178 2.56 7.89 5.45
N GLY A 179 3.47 7.17 4.81
CA GLY A 179 4.85 7.01 5.23
C GLY A 179 5.89 7.75 4.39
N ALA A 180 7.08 7.95 4.96
CA ALA A 180 8.22 8.51 4.23
C ALA A 180 8.61 7.66 3.00
N ASN A 181 8.34 6.36 3.06
CA ASN A 181 8.55 5.41 1.98
C ASN A 181 7.58 5.60 0.79
N ASP A 182 6.50 6.36 0.97
CA ASP A 182 5.54 6.69 -0.09
C ASP A 182 5.84 8.01 -0.79
N LEU A 183 6.69 8.86 -0.19
CA LEU A 183 7.00 10.19 -0.72
C LEU A 183 7.45 10.20 -2.19
N PRO A 184 8.33 9.29 -2.65
CA PRO A 184 8.69 9.26 -4.08
C PRO A 184 7.51 8.96 -4.99
N MET A 185 6.58 8.09 -4.59
CA MET A 185 5.35 7.80 -5.33
C MET A 185 4.39 9.00 -5.29
N ILE A 186 4.17 9.59 -4.11
CA ILE A 186 3.35 10.80 -3.91
C ILE A 186 3.85 11.95 -4.79
N LYS A 187 5.17 12.17 -4.84
CA LYS A 187 5.79 13.21 -5.68
C LYS A 187 5.78 12.90 -7.18
N ALA A 188 5.71 11.64 -7.56
CA ALA A 188 5.68 11.22 -8.96
C ALA A 188 4.27 11.31 -9.56
N ALA A 189 3.23 11.36 -8.75
CA ALA A 189 1.84 11.47 -9.17
C ALA A 189 1.49 12.88 -9.64
N GLY A 190 0.46 12.98 -10.48
CA GLY A 190 -0.17 14.25 -10.83
C GLY A 190 -0.87 14.91 -9.64
N LEU A 191 -1.35 14.10 -8.69
CA LEU A 191 -1.86 14.53 -7.39
C LEU A 191 -1.36 13.58 -6.30
N GLY A 192 -0.53 14.08 -5.41
CA GLY A 192 -0.02 13.34 -4.26
C GLY A 192 -0.77 13.68 -2.97
N ILE A 193 -1.30 12.66 -2.30
CA ILE A 193 -2.09 12.80 -1.08
C ILE A 193 -1.40 12.12 0.09
N ALA A 194 -1.15 12.87 1.16
CA ALA A 194 -0.76 12.32 2.46
C ALA A 194 -2.02 12.03 3.28
N TYR A 195 -2.24 10.77 3.66
CA TYR A 195 -3.43 10.32 4.37
C TYR A 195 -3.06 9.84 5.78
N HIS A 196 -3.58 10.49 6.82
CA HIS A 196 -3.22 10.24 8.23
C HIS A 196 -1.70 10.12 8.44
N ALA A 197 -0.94 10.88 7.66
CA ALA A 197 0.49 10.73 7.53
C ALA A 197 1.27 11.38 8.69
N LYS A 198 2.51 10.94 8.84
CA LYS A 198 3.46 11.53 9.79
C LYS A 198 3.74 12.99 9.41
N PRO A 199 4.08 13.87 10.39
CA PRO A 199 4.27 15.31 10.15
C PRO A 199 5.16 15.63 8.96
N LYS A 200 6.32 14.96 8.84
CA LYS A 200 7.25 15.15 7.73
C LYS A 200 6.67 14.83 6.35
N VAL A 201 5.75 13.87 6.27
CA VAL A 201 5.08 13.51 5.01
C VAL A 201 4.04 14.57 4.66
N ASN A 202 3.29 15.03 5.67
CA ASN A 202 2.30 16.09 5.52
C ASN A 202 2.92 17.41 5.00
N GLU A 203 4.15 17.73 5.39
CA GLU A 203 4.86 18.95 4.95
C GLU A 203 5.29 18.87 3.47
N LEU A 204 5.42 17.68 2.92
CA LEU A 204 5.98 17.44 1.58
C LEU A 204 4.93 17.03 0.54
N ALA A 205 3.71 16.72 0.95
CA ALA A 205 2.60 16.38 0.07
C ALA A 205 1.81 17.62 -0.33
N GLU A 206 1.22 17.61 -1.53
CA GLU A 206 0.37 18.71 -2.01
C GLU A 206 -0.97 18.79 -1.27
N VAL A 207 -1.52 17.63 -0.94
CA VAL A 207 -2.80 17.49 -0.23
C VAL A 207 -2.61 16.61 1.00
N THR A 208 -3.23 17.02 2.09
CA THR A 208 -3.22 16.31 3.37
C THR A 208 -4.63 16.01 3.83
N ILE A 209 -4.90 14.75 4.18
CA ILE A 209 -6.15 14.30 4.80
C ILE A 209 -5.81 13.78 6.20
N ARG A 210 -6.48 14.33 7.22
CA ARG A 210 -6.31 14.00 8.65
C ARG A 210 -7.55 13.35 9.21
#